data_07e9e38d66a1099916d8f01bef7f85ca
#
_entry.id   07e9e38d66a1099916d8f01bef7f85ca
#
_cell.length_a   1.000
_cell.length_b   1.000
_cell.length_c   1.000
_cell.angle_alpha   90.00
_cell.angle_beta   90.00
_cell.angle_gamma   90.00
#
_symmetry.space_group_name_H-M   'P 1'
#
loop_
_entity.id
_entity.type
_entity.pdbx_description
1 polymer ?
#
loop_
_entity_poly.entity_id
_entity_poly.type
_entity_poly.pdbx_seq_one_letter_code
_entity_poly.pdbx_strand_id
1 'polypeptide(L)'
;MKKKSLFLYSAVFLLATGSLVACGSKKLVIWVGSESVEVYTKIAETFKTENPDFAYDIKIVGADTGTAAASMIQDNTAVGDAVTIAHDNIGKLSQLSYIAPIVEDYDDGLLAQIEEDNSPEFKKAITNILGNDERFDYTFAIPYISQALFLYYDTRYVSAEQAQSFEGLKQAAEQYDAANGTSETKSYINTGVDGFNFSFSLLHRNISAGNTSDLRLYEGGDRYDCYNQFNEQVAVVKWMQRSYEDPHGTIFDLGGATWDNYIANHKALSVIGGAWHFNAFKAAVGEENVGCAVIPTFTLTSADVEGIGQVTYPDDQGLPEELRGKTDPAPTAGTVLRGGSFVDCKCFVVNMASVAGKPEKYTALCKVLKYFSNKSAQNLSFKEAYNVPAYNGSDEYIATLTTDDVSASVLSMAKAQTGMTPYGFPQPFSNGTLNTYYYSKNCPDYYLQCIKKNGSGTTVESIRKVLFEMEYVWKHGAKPKAEKYPDSYPAETTEKRK
;
A
#
# COMPACT_ATOMS: atom_id res chain seq x y z
N MET A 1 18.55 -6.51 -29.94
CA MET A 1 17.18 -6.87 -29.55
C MET A 1 16.85 -8.26 -30.09
N LYS A 2 16.77 -9.26 -29.23
CA LYS A 2 16.50 -10.65 -29.63
C LYS A 2 14.97 -10.81 -29.70
N LYS A 3 14.44 -11.12 -30.88
CA LYS A 3 13.02 -11.54 -31.06
C LYS A 3 12.76 -12.73 -30.13
N LYS A 4 12.05 -12.49 -29.04
CA LYS A 4 11.60 -13.56 -28.14
C LYS A 4 10.39 -14.20 -28.80
N SER A 5 10.53 -15.48 -29.08
CA SER A 5 9.64 -16.26 -29.93
C SER A 5 8.28 -16.49 -29.30
N LEU A 6 7.25 -16.13 -30.06
CA LEU A 6 5.82 -16.20 -29.85
C LEU A 6 5.22 -17.61 -29.75
N PHE A 7 6.01 -18.66 -29.59
CA PHE A 7 5.58 -20.05 -29.82
C PHE A 7 4.66 -20.65 -28.73
N LEU A 8 4.60 -20.11 -27.54
CA LEU A 8 3.80 -20.72 -26.46
C LEU A 8 2.34 -20.22 -26.41
N TYR A 9 2.06 -19.03 -26.90
CA TYR A 9 0.69 -18.50 -26.96
C TYR A 9 -0.14 -19.05 -28.11
N SER A 10 0.49 -19.53 -29.20
CA SER A 10 -0.20 -20.12 -30.32
C SER A 10 -0.97 -21.42 -29.98
N ALA A 11 -0.55 -22.15 -28.94
CA ALA A 11 -1.20 -23.37 -28.50
C ALA A 11 -2.50 -23.17 -27.70
N VAL A 12 -2.64 -22.02 -27.03
CA VAL A 12 -3.86 -21.71 -26.26
C VAL A 12 -4.93 -21.04 -27.13
N PHE A 13 -4.54 -20.41 -28.24
CA PHE A 13 -5.46 -19.74 -29.16
C PHE A 13 -6.11 -20.61 -30.23
N LEU A 14 -5.69 -21.87 -30.42
CA LEU A 14 -6.04 -22.67 -31.57
C LEU A 14 -7.20 -23.67 -31.39
N LEU A 15 -7.98 -23.62 -30.31
CA LEU A 15 -9.05 -24.58 -30.03
C LEU A 15 -10.46 -23.98 -29.88
N ALA A 16 -10.85 -23.04 -30.74
CA ALA A 16 -12.27 -22.69 -30.84
C ALA A 16 -12.65 -22.09 -32.20
N THR A 17 -12.69 -22.91 -33.24
CA THR A 17 -13.42 -22.55 -34.45
C THR A 17 -14.80 -23.21 -34.44
N GLY A 18 -15.83 -22.42 -34.19
CA GLY A 18 -17.21 -22.83 -34.38
C GLY A 18 -18.16 -22.24 -33.35
N SER A 19 -18.61 -21.00 -33.55
CA SER A 19 -19.82 -20.53 -32.89
C SER A 19 -20.52 -19.46 -33.73
N LEU A 20 -21.75 -19.76 -34.03
CA LEU A 20 -22.80 -18.98 -34.67
C LEU A 20 -22.75 -17.47 -34.34
N VAL A 21 -22.85 -16.65 -35.36
CA VAL A 21 -23.09 -15.21 -35.31
C VAL A 21 -24.46 -14.96 -34.67
N ALA A 22 -24.50 -14.78 -33.38
CA ALA A 22 -25.61 -14.09 -32.74
C ALA A 22 -25.32 -12.60 -32.86
N CYS A 23 -26.19 -11.84 -33.53
CA CYS A 23 -26.15 -10.41 -33.71
C CYS A 23 -26.54 -9.72 -32.38
N GLY A 24 -25.69 -9.86 -31.34
CA GLY A 24 -25.75 -9.06 -30.14
C GLY A 24 -24.61 -8.01 -30.20
N SER A 25 -24.82 -6.78 -29.75
CA SER A 25 -23.77 -5.78 -29.72
C SER A 25 -22.55 -6.33 -28.97
N LYS A 26 -21.38 -6.25 -29.59
CA LYS A 26 -20.11 -6.61 -28.94
C LYS A 26 -19.95 -5.71 -27.73
N LYS A 27 -19.69 -6.27 -26.53
CA LYS A 27 -19.67 -5.52 -25.28
C LYS A 27 -18.39 -5.76 -24.50
N LEU A 28 -17.86 -4.68 -23.92
CA LEU A 28 -16.80 -4.72 -22.91
C LEU A 28 -17.39 -4.30 -21.56
N VAL A 29 -17.19 -5.11 -20.54
CA VAL A 29 -17.61 -4.83 -19.16
C VAL A 29 -16.37 -4.53 -18.33
N ILE A 30 -16.29 -3.32 -17.77
CA ILE A 30 -15.15 -2.88 -16.99
C ILE A 30 -15.60 -2.58 -15.57
N TRP A 31 -15.00 -3.25 -14.59
CA TRP A 31 -15.25 -3.02 -13.17
C TRP A 31 -14.29 -1.97 -12.64
N VAL A 32 -14.84 -0.93 -12.02
CA VAL A 32 -14.10 0.15 -11.36
C VAL A 32 -14.57 0.30 -9.93
N GLY A 33 -13.82 1.02 -9.08
CA GLY A 33 -14.31 1.39 -7.75
C GLY A 33 -15.68 2.05 -7.83
N SER A 34 -16.56 1.74 -6.88
CA SER A 34 -17.94 2.25 -6.90
C SER A 34 -18.00 3.77 -6.93
N GLU A 35 -17.05 4.44 -6.29
CA GLU A 35 -16.85 5.89 -6.29
C GLU A 35 -16.44 6.48 -7.65
N SER A 36 -15.93 5.63 -8.54
CA SER A 36 -15.37 6.02 -9.84
C SER A 36 -16.30 5.74 -11.01
N VAL A 37 -17.49 5.16 -10.78
CA VAL A 37 -18.42 4.74 -11.85
C VAL A 37 -18.83 5.91 -12.73
N GLU A 38 -19.19 7.04 -12.12
CA GLU A 38 -19.68 8.21 -12.86
C GLU A 38 -18.58 8.78 -13.77
N VAL A 39 -17.39 9.00 -13.25
CA VAL A 39 -16.28 9.57 -14.01
C VAL A 39 -15.83 8.64 -15.13
N TYR A 40 -15.73 7.32 -14.89
CA TYR A 40 -15.33 6.37 -15.94
C TYR A 40 -16.44 6.15 -16.97
N THR A 41 -17.71 6.37 -16.63
CA THR A 41 -18.79 6.41 -17.62
C THR A 41 -18.61 7.61 -18.55
N LYS A 42 -18.33 8.81 -18.03
CA LYS A 42 -18.02 10.00 -18.84
C LYS A 42 -16.80 9.79 -19.74
N ILE A 43 -15.72 9.19 -19.20
CA ILE A 43 -14.50 8.87 -19.97
C ILE A 43 -14.83 7.89 -21.10
N ALA A 44 -15.66 6.87 -20.85
CA ALA A 44 -16.10 5.92 -21.87
C ALA A 44 -16.95 6.58 -22.98
N GLU A 45 -17.82 7.51 -22.64
CA GLU A 45 -18.60 8.29 -23.59
C GLU A 45 -17.70 9.19 -24.45
N THR A 46 -16.73 9.86 -23.85
CA THR A 46 -15.72 10.67 -24.58
C THR A 46 -14.91 9.78 -25.53
N PHE A 47 -14.41 8.62 -25.04
CA PHE A 47 -13.71 7.65 -25.88
C PHE A 47 -14.55 7.23 -27.10
N LYS A 48 -15.83 6.92 -26.91
CA LYS A 48 -16.73 6.54 -28.02
C LYS A 48 -16.93 7.68 -29.02
N THR A 49 -17.00 8.92 -28.52
CA THR A 49 -17.13 10.11 -29.39
C THR A 49 -15.89 10.32 -30.24
N GLU A 50 -14.71 10.12 -29.67
CA GLU A 50 -13.42 10.25 -30.37
C GLU A 50 -13.11 9.03 -31.25
N ASN A 51 -13.75 7.89 -31.01
CA ASN A 51 -13.57 6.63 -31.75
C ASN A 51 -14.94 6.11 -32.27
N PRO A 52 -15.58 6.79 -33.21
CA PRO A 52 -16.95 6.43 -33.67
C PRO A 52 -17.04 5.04 -34.28
N ASP A 53 -15.96 4.54 -34.89
CA ASP A 53 -15.89 3.22 -35.52
C ASP A 53 -15.55 2.10 -34.52
N PHE A 54 -15.41 2.39 -33.22
CA PHE A 54 -15.10 1.36 -32.23
C PHE A 54 -16.25 0.41 -32.06
N ALA A 55 -16.01 -0.88 -32.34
CA ALA A 55 -17.04 -1.91 -32.55
C ALA A 55 -17.72 -2.41 -31.28
N TYR A 56 -17.24 -2.03 -30.08
CA TYR A 56 -17.77 -2.52 -28.80
C TYR A 56 -18.50 -1.40 -28.05
N ASP A 57 -19.59 -1.78 -27.37
CA ASP A 57 -20.18 -0.95 -26.32
C ASP A 57 -19.37 -1.14 -25.04
N ILE A 58 -19.17 -0.05 -24.29
CA ILE A 58 -18.45 -0.07 -23.02
C ILE A 58 -19.46 0.05 -21.90
N LYS A 59 -19.44 -0.90 -20.95
CA LYS A 59 -20.24 -0.87 -19.73
C LYS A 59 -19.34 -0.74 -18.52
N ILE A 60 -19.50 0.33 -17.77
CA ILE A 60 -18.85 0.52 -16.47
C ILE A 60 -19.74 -0.07 -15.36
N VAL A 61 -19.12 -0.81 -14.44
CA VAL A 61 -19.78 -1.44 -13.29
C VAL A 61 -19.00 -1.13 -12.04
N GLY A 62 -19.69 -0.68 -11.00
CA GLY A 62 -19.08 -0.45 -9.68
C GLY A 62 -18.79 -1.77 -8.97
N ALA A 63 -17.59 -1.89 -8.43
CA ALA A 63 -17.17 -3.01 -7.59
C ALA A 63 -16.23 -2.50 -6.49
N ASP A 64 -16.18 -3.20 -5.37
CA ASP A 64 -15.18 -2.92 -4.35
C ASP A 64 -13.81 -3.46 -4.81
N THR A 65 -12.86 -2.56 -5.00
CA THR A 65 -11.50 -2.91 -5.45
C THR A 65 -10.75 -3.78 -4.44
N GLY A 66 -11.08 -3.70 -3.15
CA GLY A 66 -10.49 -4.54 -2.10
C GLY A 66 -10.94 -6.00 -2.19
N THR A 67 -12.15 -6.26 -2.70
CA THR A 67 -12.72 -7.61 -2.82
C THR A 67 -12.76 -8.14 -4.26
N ALA A 68 -12.46 -7.31 -5.25
CA ALA A 68 -12.52 -7.69 -6.67
C ALA A 68 -11.58 -8.86 -7.02
N ALA A 69 -10.37 -8.88 -6.46
CA ALA A 69 -9.44 -10.00 -6.63
C ALA A 69 -9.97 -11.31 -6.02
N ALA A 70 -10.62 -11.25 -4.86
CA ALA A 70 -11.25 -12.42 -4.24
C ALA A 70 -12.43 -12.94 -5.08
N SER A 71 -13.23 -12.04 -5.63
CA SER A 71 -14.33 -12.38 -6.56
C SER A 71 -13.79 -13.09 -7.81
N MET A 72 -12.67 -12.60 -8.37
CA MET A 72 -12.01 -13.22 -9.52
C MET A 72 -11.47 -14.63 -9.18
N ILE A 73 -10.95 -14.82 -7.96
CA ILE A 73 -10.47 -16.14 -7.51
C ILE A 73 -11.63 -17.11 -7.30
N GLN A 74 -12.77 -16.61 -6.83
CA GLN A 74 -13.96 -17.43 -6.61
C GLN A 74 -14.61 -17.87 -7.93
N ASP A 75 -14.79 -16.95 -8.87
CA ASP A 75 -15.33 -17.21 -10.20
C ASP A 75 -14.88 -16.13 -11.19
N ASN A 76 -13.81 -16.40 -11.95
CA ASN A 76 -13.29 -15.45 -12.94
C ASN A 76 -14.21 -15.26 -14.16
N THR A 77 -15.23 -16.11 -14.35
CA THR A 77 -16.20 -15.94 -15.43
C THR A 77 -17.34 -15.00 -15.09
N ALA A 78 -17.56 -14.73 -13.79
CA ALA A 78 -18.60 -13.83 -13.29
C ALA A 78 -18.16 -12.38 -13.15
N VAL A 79 -16.87 -12.09 -13.33
CA VAL A 79 -16.33 -10.72 -13.24
C VAL A 79 -16.22 -10.03 -14.60
N GLY A 80 -15.94 -8.72 -14.61
CA GLY A 80 -15.79 -7.94 -15.84
C GLY A 80 -14.64 -8.42 -16.75
N ASP A 81 -14.64 -7.91 -17.98
CA ASP A 81 -13.57 -8.16 -18.96
C ASP A 81 -12.25 -7.50 -18.53
N ALA A 82 -12.33 -6.36 -17.86
CA ALA A 82 -11.27 -5.77 -17.07
C ALA A 82 -11.79 -5.43 -15.67
N VAL A 83 -10.91 -5.47 -14.69
CA VAL A 83 -11.23 -5.26 -13.27
C VAL A 83 -10.17 -4.38 -12.63
N THR A 84 -10.58 -3.48 -11.76
CA THR A 84 -9.64 -2.73 -10.94
C THR A 84 -9.34 -3.47 -9.64
N ILE A 85 -8.06 -3.59 -9.32
CA ILE A 85 -7.55 -4.26 -8.12
C ILE A 85 -6.42 -3.44 -7.48
N ALA A 86 -6.13 -3.68 -6.21
CA ALA A 86 -4.86 -3.27 -5.61
C ALA A 86 -3.72 -4.15 -6.17
N HIS A 87 -2.55 -3.54 -6.45
CA HIS A 87 -1.43 -4.21 -7.14
C HIS A 87 -0.89 -5.43 -6.38
N ASP A 88 -1.03 -5.46 -5.06
CA ASP A 88 -0.59 -6.57 -4.21
C ASP A 88 -1.25 -7.92 -4.52
N ASN A 89 -2.34 -7.91 -5.29
CA ASN A 89 -3.03 -9.11 -5.77
C ASN A 89 -2.50 -9.64 -7.11
N ILE A 90 -1.68 -8.86 -7.83
CA ILE A 90 -1.19 -9.23 -9.17
C ILE A 90 -0.43 -10.55 -9.13
N GLY A 91 0.52 -10.71 -8.20
CA GLY A 91 1.31 -11.92 -8.09
C GLY A 91 0.49 -13.19 -7.91
N LYS A 92 -0.54 -13.15 -7.07
CA LYS A 92 -1.43 -14.28 -6.85
C LYS A 92 -2.30 -14.58 -8.08
N LEU A 93 -2.85 -13.55 -8.72
CA LEU A 93 -3.73 -13.72 -9.86
C LEU A 93 -2.97 -14.16 -11.11
N SER A 94 -1.75 -13.68 -11.33
CA SER A 94 -0.88 -14.10 -12.45
C SER A 94 -0.43 -15.54 -12.31
N GLN A 95 -0.04 -15.97 -11.10
CA GLN A 95 0.31 -17.36 -10.81
C GLN A 95 -0.86 -18.31 -11.01
N LEU A 96 -2.10 -17.89 -10.73
CA LEU A 96 -3.31 -18.65 -11.01
C LEU A 96 -3.75 -18.55 -12.48
N SER A 97 -3.07 -17.76 -13.30
CA SER A 97 -3.45 -17.49 -14.71
C SER A 97 -4.87 -16.90 -14.85
N TYR A 98 -5.31 -16.11 -13.88
CA TYR A 98 -6.63 -15.45 -13.91
C TYR A 98 -6.59 -14.09 -14.61
N ILE A 99 -5.42 -13.46 -14.66
CA ILE A 99 -5.20 -12.21 -15.39
C ILE A 99 -4.31 -12.44 -16.61
N ALA A 100 -4.62 -11.75 -17.69
CA ALA A 100 -3.85 -11.84 -18.93
C ALA A 100 -2.66 -10.87 -18.88
N PRO A 101 -1.46 -11.31 -19.29
CA PRO A 101 -0.34 -10.40 -19.50
C PRO A 101 -0.65 -9.43 -20.64
N ILE A 102 -0.08 -8.24 -20.60
CA ILE A 102 -0.14 -7.28 -21.70
C ILE A 102 0.90 -7.69 -22.75
N VAL A 103 0.48 -7.94 -23.97
CA VAL A 103 1.29 -8.52 -25.04
C VAL A 103 1.43 -7.53 -26.20
N GLU A 104 2.66 -7.17 -26.55
CA GLU A 104 3.02 -6.14 -27.53
C GLU A 104 2.28 -6.25 -28.87
N ASP A 105 2.05 -7.47 -29.38
CA ASP A 105 1.37 -7.70 -30.66
C ASP A 105 -0.11 -7.28 -30.66
N TYR A 106 -0.72 -7.09 -29.49
CA TYR A 106 -2.16 -6.85 -29.33
C TYR A 106 -2.51 -5.68 -28.39
N ASP A 107 -1.51 -4.97 -27.86
CA ASP A 107 -1.68 -4.00 -26.79
C ASP A 107 -2.09 -2.59 -27.24
N ASP A 108 -2.17 -2.34 -28.56
CA ASP A 108 -2.46 -1.01 -29.14
C ASP A 108 -1.52 0.10 -28.64
N GLY A 109 -0.28 -0.26 -28.27
CA GLY A 109 0.74 0.64 -27.71
C GLY A 109 0.55 0.96 -26.22
N LEU A 110 -0.20 0.14 -25.50
CA LEU A 110 -0.42 0.27 -24.06
C LEU A 110 0.87 0.05 -23.26
N LEU A 111 1.71 -0.94 -23.63
CA LEU A 111 3.01 -1.16 -22.99
C LEU A 111 3.93 0.06 -23.10
N ALA A 112 3.94 0.71 -24.26
CA ALA A 112 4.74 1.92 -24.46
C ALA A 112 4.26 3.06 -23.54
N GLN A 113 2.95 3.22 -23.38
CA GLN A 113 2.39 4.19 -22.44
C GLN A 113 2.74 3.85 -20.97
N ILE A 114 2.65 2.58 -20.58
CA ILE A 114 3.04 2.15 -19.24
C ILE A 114 4.52 2.45 -18.99
N GLU A 115 5.38 2.18 -19.96
CA GLU A 115 6.82 2.43 -19.85
C GLU A 115 7.15 3.92 -19.70
N GLU A 116 6.43 4.79 -20.41
CA GLU A 116 6.61 6.24 -20.36
C GLU A 116 6.02 6.86 -19.09
N ASP A 117 4.80 6.44 -18.72
CA ASP A 117 4.00 7.15 -17.72
C ASP A 117 4.22 6.67 -16.29
N ASN A 118 4.91 5.53 -16.05
CA ASN A 118 5.02 4.98 -14.70
C ASN A 118 6.45 4.95 -14.17
N SER A 119 6.59 5.11 -12.85
CA SER A 119 7.87 5.00 -12.15
C SER A 119 8.44 3.58 -12.24
N PRO A 120 9.77 3.40 -12.10
CA PRO A 120 10.39 2.08 -12.04
C PRO A 120 9.76 1.18 -10.97
N GLU A 121 9.38 1.74 -9.82
CA GLU A 121 8.76 1.03 -8.70
C GLU A 121 7.38 0.49 -9.11
N PHE A 122 6.54 1.30 -9.74
CA PHE A 122 5.24 0.85 -10.22
C PHE A 122 5.38 -0.17 -11.35
N LYS A 123 6.31 0.04 -12.28
CA LYS A 123 6.59 -0.94 -13.35
C LYS A 123 6.98 -2.30 -12.78
N LYS A 124 7.82 -2.30 -11.74
CA LYS A 124 8.20 -3.53 -11.04
C LYS A 124 7.01 -4.18 -10.33
N ALA A 125 6.18 -3.39 -9.66
CA ALA A 125 5.01 -3.88 -8.92
C ALA A 125 3.97 -4.55 -9.81
N ILE A 126 3.88 -4.18 -11.09
CA ILE A 126 2.92 -4.74 -12.07
C ILE A 126 3.50 -5.86 -12.94
N THR A 127 4.77 -6.22 -12.73
CA THR A 127 5.48 -7.25 -13.50
C THR A 127 5.56 -8.54 -12.69
N ASN A 128 5.25 -9.68 -13.30
CA ASN A 128 5.31 -11.00 -12.65
C ASN A 128 5.41 -12.14 -13.67
N ILE A 129 5.58 -13.36 -13.17
CA ILE A 129 5.50 -14.59 -13.96
C ILE A 129 4.06 -14.98 -14.29
N LEU A 130 3.86 -15.71 -15.37
CA LEU A 130 2.57 -16.30 -15.72
C LEU A 130 2.51 -17.78 -15.28
N GLY A 131 1.58 -18.10 -14.39
CA GLY A 131 1.48 -19.43 -13.82
C GLY A 131 2.75 -19.82 -13.06
N ASN A 132 3.39 -20.92 -13.46
CA ASN A 132 4.66 -21.40 -12.86
C ASN A 132 5.85 -21.23 -13.82
N ASP A 133 5.72 -20.42 -14.87
CA ASP A 133 6.79 -20.21 -15.85
C ASP A 133 7.71 -19.05 -15.40
N GLU A 134 8.77 -19.39 -14.69
CA GLU A 134 9.76 -18.44 -14.16
C GLU A 134 10.75 -17.93 -15.24
N ARG A 135 10.61 -18.34 -16.49
CA ARG A 135 11.55 -17.95 -17.56
C ARG A 135 11.35 -16.55 -18.06
N PHE A 136 10.15 -15.98 -17.87
CA PHE A 136 9.79 -14.67 -18.39
C PHE A 136 8.91 -13.89 -17.40
N ASP A 137 9.25 -12.63 -17.24
CA ASP A 137 8.40 -11.65 -16.57
C ASP A 137 7.49 -10.97 -17.59
N TYR A 138 6.25 -10.76 -17.21
CA TYR A 138 5.23 -10.09 -18.02
C TYR A 138 4.62 -8.93 -17.24
N THR A 139 4.25 -7.86 -17.95
CA THR A 139 3.42 -6.79 -17.39
C THR A 139 1.96 -7.25 -17.39
N PHE A 140 1.30 -7.20 -16.23
CA PHE A 140 -0.08 -7.68 -16.05
C PHE A 140 -1.10 -6.59 -15.78
N ALA A 141 -0.66 -5.38 -15.44
CA ALA A 141 -1.58 -4.38 -14.93
C ALA A 141 -1.22 -2.98 -15.43
N ILE A 142 -2.18 -2.07 -15.32
CA ILE A 142 -2.05 -0.68 -15.74
C ILE A 142 -2.37 0.20 -14.52
N PRO A 143 -1.37 0.86 -13.90
CA PRO A 143 -1.58 1.77 -12.79
C PRO A 143 -2.44 2.97 -13.19
N TYR A 144 -3.38 3.38 -12.32
CA TYR A 144 -4.23 4.54 -12.58
C TYR A 144 -4.52 5.39 -11.34
N ILE A 145 -4.35 4.83 -10.12
CA ILE A 145 -4.44 5.55 -8.85
C ILE A 145 -3.19 5.24 -8.04
N SER A 146 -2.52 6.26 -7.54
CA SER A 146 -1.47 6.16 -6.54
C SER A 146 -2.08 6.17 -5.14
N GLN A 147 -1.52 5.41 -4.21
CA GLN A 147 -1.95 5.36 -2.82
C GLN A 147 -0.77 5.35 -1.87
N ALA A 148 -0.89 6.09 -0.77
CA ALA A 148 0.03 6.06 0.36
C ALA A 148 -0.75 6.36 1.63
N LEU A 149 -0.18 6.02 2.80
CA LEU A 149 -0.69 6.49 4.08
C LEU A 149 -0.17 7.90 4.34
N PHE A 150 -1.02 8.70 4.97
CA PHE A 150 -0.71 10.04 5.45
C PHE A 150 -1.61 10.37 6.65
N LEU A 151 -1.45 11.55 7.24
CA LEU A 151 -2.22 11.98 8.40
C LEU A 151 -3.45 12.78 7.96
N TYR A 152 -4.62 12.43 8.48
CA TYR A 152 -5.80 13.30 8.57
C TYR A 152 -5.91 13.90 9.96
N TYR A 153 -6.32 15.15 10.08
CA TYR A 153 -6.56 15.81 11.35
C TYR A 153 -7.70 16.82 11.29
N ASP A 154 -8.38 17.02 12.42
CA ASP A 154 -9.44 18.01 12.56
C ASP A 154 -8.83 19.38 12.83
N THR A 155 -8.94 20.30 11.86
CA THR A 155 -8.33 21.64 11.92
C THR A 155 -8.90 22.54 13.00
N ARG A 156 -10.04 22.18 13.58
CA ARG A 156 -10.61 22.92 14.74
C ARG A 156 -9.76 22.76 16.00
N TYR A 157 -9.05 21.64 16.11
CA TYR A 157 -8.34 21.25 17.34
C TYR A 157 -6.85 21.00 17.11
N VAL A 158 -6.42 20.72 15.90
CA VAL A 158 -5.02 20.45 15.53
C VAL A 158 -4.58 21.48 14.52
N SER A 159 -3.57 22.28 14.84
CA SER A 159 -2.97 23.21 13.89
C SER A 159 -2.08 22.49 12.88
N ALA A 160 -1.83 23.12 11.74
CA ALA A 160 -0.90 22.60 10.72
C ALA A 160 0.54 22.42 11.27
N GLU A 161 0.95 23.22 12.24
CA GLU A 161 2.24 23.07 12.91
C GLU A 161 2.26 21.83 13.82
N GLN A 162 1.21 21.64 14.64
CA GLN A 162 1.07 20.47 15.50
C GLN A 162 1.01 19.16 14.69
N ALA A 163 0.43 19.18 13.50
CA ALA A 163 0.34 18.03 12.61
C ALA A 163 1.70 17.58 12.02
N GLN A 164 2.80 18.31 12.23
CA GLN A 164 4.12 17.94 11.71
C GLN A 164 4.86 16.92 12.59
N SER A 165 4.44 16.74 13.85
CA SER A 165 5.07 15.80 14.79
C SER A 165 4.04 15.08 15.66
N PHE A 166 4.35 13.86 16.07
CA PHE A 166 3.49 13.13 17.01
C PHE A 166 3.43 13.79 18.39
N GLU A 167 4.50 14.48 18.79
CA GLU A 167 4.53 15.32 19.98
C GLU A 167 3.55 16.51 19.88
N GLY A 168 3.46 17.12 18.69
CA GLY A 168 2.50 18.18 18.42
C GLY A 168 1.05 17.68 18.44
N LEU A 169 0.79 16.51 17.88
CA LEU A 169 -0.53 15.86 17.97
C LEU A 169 -0.92 15.56 19.41
N LYS A 170 0.01 15.06 20.22
CA LYS A 170 -0.21 14.84 21.64
C LYS A 170 -0.55 16.14 22.36
N GLN A 171 0.21 17.21 22.11
CA GLN A 171 -0.07 18.53 22.68
C GLN A 171 -1.49 19.02 22.32
N ALA A 172 -1.94 18.79 21.08
CA ALA A 172 -3.31 19.13 20.67
C ALA A 172 -4.36 18.36 21.47
N ALA A 173 -4.16 17.05 21.69
CA ALA A 173 -5.05 16.23 22.51
C ALA A 173 -5.12 16.69 23.97
N GLU A 174 -3.97 17.00 24.58
CA GLU A 174 -3.88 17.58 25.94
C GLU A 174 -4.61 18.93 26.05
N GLN A 175 -4.45 19.79 25.05
CA GLN A 175 -5.15 21.09 24.99
C GLN A 175 -6.65 20.91 24.84
N TYR A 176 -7.09 19.97 24.01
CA TYR A 176 -8.50 19.64 23.85
C TYR A 176 -9.11 19.19 25.17
N ASP A 177 -8.48 18.25 25.87
CA ASP A 177 -8.97 17.73 27.14
C ASP A 177 -9.02 18.82 28.23
N ALA A 178 -8.00 19.66 28.31
CA ALA A 178 -7.98 20.79 29.22
C ALA A 178 -9.11 21.79 28.98
N ALA A 179 -9.46 22.02 27.71
CA ALA A 179 -10.54 22.93 27.33
C ALA A 179 -11.95 22.35 27.54
N ASN A 180 -12.11 21.03 27.43
CA ASN A 180 -13.41 20.35 27.45
C ASN A 180 -13.69 19.55 28.73
N GLY A 181 -12.72 19.47 29.67
CA GLY A 181 -12.86 18.72 30.91
C GLY A 181 -12.85 17.21 30.70
N THR A 182 -12.22 16.75 29.65
CA THR A 182 -11.97 15.34 29.33
C THR A 182 -10.53 14.95 29.69
N SER A 183 -10.10 13.69 29.57
CA SER A 183 -8.80 13.26 30.08
C SER A 183 -8.09 12.18 29.26
N GLU A 184 -8.71 11.67 28.20
CA GLU A 184 -8.21 10.50 27.47
C GLU A 184 -8.34 10.63 25.95
N THR A 185 -8.50 11.86 25.43
CA THR A 185 -8.54 12.09 24.00
C THR A 185 -7.21 11.67 23.37
N LYS A 186 -7.25 10.78 22.39
CA LYS A 186 -6.07 10.27 21.72
C LYS A 186 -5.56 11.24 20.66
N SER A 187 -4.25 11.32 20.53
CA SER A 187 -3.61 12.15 19.50
C SER A 187 -3.92 11.63 18.11
N TYR A 188 -3.83 10.32 17.90
CA TYR A 188 -4.13 9.71 16.61
C TYR A 188 -4.60 8.27 16.73
N ILE A 189 -5.32 7.84 15.69
CA ILE A 189 -5.72 6.46 15.46
C ILE A 189 -4.88 5.90 14.33
N ASN A 190 -4.47 4.65 14.47
CA ASN A 190 -4.07 3.82 13.33
C ASN A 190 -5.29 2.97 12.91
N THR A 191 -5.78 3.14 11.67
CA THR A 191 -7.08 2.62 11.24
C THR A 191 -7.16 1.10 11.12
N GLY A 192 -6.06 0.39 11.21
CA GLY A 192 -6.07 -1.06 11.11
C GLY A 192 -4.93 -1.73 11.83
N VAL A 193 -5.15 -2.98 12.15
CA VAL A 193 -4.14 -3.93 12.62
C VAL A 193 -3.54 -4.73 11.47
N ASP A 194 -3.91 -4.40 10.21
CA ASP A 194 -3.28 -4.98 9.04
C ASP A 194 -1.89 -4.37 8.80
N GLY A 195 -1.07 -5.10 8.10
CA GLY A 195 0.31 -4.71 7.91
C GLY A 195 0.53 -3.46 7.10
N PHE A 196 -0.46 -3.06 6.29
CA PHE A 196 -0.38 -1.83 5.52
C PHE A 196 -0.46 -0.61 6.44
N ASN A 197 -1.44 -0.57 7.31
CA ASN A 197 -1.66 0.55 8.22
C ASN A 197 -0.58 0.67 9.30
N PHE A 198 0.05 -0.44 9.72
CA PHE A 198 1.19 -0.43 10.63
C PHE A 198 2.51 -0.06 9.98
N SER A 199 2.56 0.00 8.66
CA SER A 199 3.81 0.22 7.93
C SER A 199 4.53 1.49 8.34
N PHE A 200 3.85 2.53 8.79
CA PHE A 200 4.47 3.82 9.08
C PHE A 200 5.59 3.75 10.13
N SER A 201 5.48 2.88 11.13
CA SER A 201 6.50 2.72 12.17
C SER A 201 7.55 1.67 11.82
N LEU A 202 7.18 0.70 10.96
CA LEU A 202 8.13 -0.25 10.39
C LEU A 202 9.00 0.41 9.30
N LEU A 203 8.44 1.39 8.58
CA LEU A 203 9.01 2.07 7.43
C LEU A 203 9.37 3.52 7.79
N HIS A 204 10.24 3.73 8.77
CA HIS A 204 10.66 5.07 9.17
C HIS A 204 11.94 5.53 8.45
N ARG A 205 12.19 6.83 8.44
CA ARG A 205 13.42 7.45 7.94
C ARG A 205 14.05 8.33 8.98
N ASN A 206 15.37 8.31 9.05
CA ASN A 206 16.14 9.14 9.97
C ASN A 206 16.34 10.54 9.37
N ILE A 207 15.51 11.49 9.80
CA ILE A 207 15.58 12.88 9.35
C ILE A 207 16.83 13.58 9.90
N SER A 208 17.26 13.25 11.12
CA SER A 208 18.49 13.79 11.72
C SER A 208 19.74 13.43 10.93
N ALA A 209 19.73 12.29 10.24
CA ALA A 209 20.85 11.83 9.41
C ALA A 209 20.73 12.26 7.93
N GLY A 210 19.93 13.27 7.63
CA GLY A 210 19.79 13.79 6.27
C GLY A 210 18.80 13.01 5.40
N ASN A 211 17.78 12.44 6.02
CA ASN A 211 16.73 11.67 5.33
C ASN A 211 17.23 10.38 4.67
N THR A 212 18.36 9.85 5.12
CA THR A 212 18.84 8.55 4.67
C THR A 212 17.86 7.49 5.11
N SER A 213 17.40 6.68 4.17
CA SER A 213 16.63 5.51 4.53
C SER A 213 17.59 4.43 4.99
N ASP A 214 17.66 4.22 6.28
CA ASP A 214 18.16 2.96 6.82
C ASP A 214 17.11 1.85 6.76
N LEU A 215 16.04 2.10 6.03
CA LEU A 215 15.06 1.09 5.80
C LEU A 215 15.59 0.04 4.86
N ARG A 216 15.73 -1.04 5.46
CA ARG A 216 16.35 -2.24 4.99
C ARG A 216 15.29 -3.25 4.60
N LEU A 217 14.26 -2.76 3.87
CA LEU A 217 13.47 -3.57 2.99
C LEU A 217 14.35 -3.84 1.77
N TYR A 218 15.06 -4.95 1.80
CA TYR A 218 15.98 -5.30 0.74
C TYR A 218 15.28 -5.85 -0.48
N GLU A 219 15.53 -5.20 -1.61
CA GLU A 219 15.39 -5.77 -2.92
C GLU A 219 16.63 -6.61 -3.26
N GLY A 220 16.70 -7.81 -2.75
CA GLY A 220 17.68 -8.78 -3.19
C GLY A 220 17.00 -9.83 -4.06
N GLY A 221 16.92 -9.63 -5.39
CA GLY A 221 16.28 -10.59 -6.29
C GLY A 221 14.80 -10.82 -5.93
N ASP A 222 14.36 -12.05 -5.78
CA ASP A 222 12.99 -12.41 -5.42
C ASP A 222 12.66 -12.25 -3.92
N ARG A 223 13.47 -11.53 -3.16
CA ARG A 223 13.37 -11.44 -1.71
C ARG A 223 13.24 -10.01 -1.25
N TYR A 224 12.12 -9.71 -0.60
CA TYR A 224 12.02 -8.61 0.32
C TYR A 224 12.57 -9.07 1.66
N ASP A 225 13.82 -8.77 1.90
CA ASP A 225 14.41 -8.95 3.20
C ASP A 225 14.05 -7.73 4.05
N CYS A 226 12.88 -7.76 4.68
CA CYS A 226 12.55 -6.86 5.76
C CYS A 226 13.40 -7.28 6.96
N TYR A 227 14.55 -6.64 7.12
CA TYR A 227 15.39 -6.86 8.28
C TYR A 227 15.05 -5.85 9.36
N ASN A 228 14.21 -6.26 10.30
CA ASN A 228 13.65 -5.37 11.33
C ASN A 228 14.40 -5.39 12.66
N GLN A 229 15.57 -6.02 12.73
CA GLN A 229 16.26 -6.23 14.00
C GLN A 229 17.25 -5.12 14.36
N PHE A 230 17.24 -4.01 13.61
CA PHE A 230 18.13 -2.89 13.86
C PHE A 230 17.87 -2.21 15.19
N ASN A 231 18.93 -1.68 15.74
CA ASN A 231 18.90 -0.88 16.96
C ASN A 231 17.88 0.26 16.87
N GLU A 232 17.85 0.97 15.74
CA GLU A 232 16.88 2.04 15.50
C GLU A 232 15.44 1.49 15.49
N GLN A 233 15.20 0.33 14.85
CA GLN A 233 13.87 -0.30 14.87
C GLN A 233 13.45 -0.74 16.28
N VAL A 234 14.39 -1.24 17.09
CA VAL A 234 14.11 -1.56 18.50
C VAL A 234 13.71 -0.30 19.28
N ALA A 235 14.38 0.82 19.04
CA ALA A 235 14.03 2.11 19.65
C ALA A 235 12.66 2.60 19.20
N VAL A 236 12.31 2.42 17.92
CA VAL A 236 10.97 2.74 17.39
C VAL A 236 9.89 1.88 18.06
N VAL A 237 10.12 0.60 18.29
CA VAL A 237 9.19 -0.23 19.06
C VAL A 237 8.98 0.31 20.46
N LYS A 238 10.04 0.69 21.18
CA LYS A 238 9.94 1.29 22.52
C LYS A 238 9.19 2.64 22.50
N TRP A 239 9.44 3.46 21.48
CA TRP A 239 8.66 4.68 21.26
C TRP A 239 7.16 4.38 21.05
N MET A 240 6.84 3.39 20.23
CA MET A 240 5.46 2.95 19.99
C MET A 240 4.80 2.42 21.28
N GLN A 241 5.52 1.65 22.10
CA GLN A 241 5.06 1.19 23.41
C GLN A 241 4.72 2.35 24.33
N ARG A 242 5.61 3.34 24.43
CA ARG A 242 5.39 4.54 25.21
C ARG A 242 4.19 5.36 24.70
N SER A 243 4.06 5.50 23.37
CA SER A 243 2.92 6.18 22.76
C SER A 243 1.60 5.44 23.00
N TYR A 244 1.61 4.11 23.03
CA TYR A 244 0.43 3.29 23.31
C TYR A 244 0.01 3.38 24.78
N GLU A 245 0.97 3.42 25.71
CA GLU A 245 0.72 3.53 27.15
C GLU A 245 0.30 4.94 27.60
N ASP A 246 0.57 5.96 26.78
CA ASP A 246 0.24 7.36 27.08
C ASP A 246 -1.28 7.60 26.96
N PRO A 247 -1.94 8.23 27.95
CA PRO A 247 -3.37 8.58 27.87
C PRO A 247 -3.73 9.38 26.61
N HIS A 248 -2.84 10.28 26.16
CA HIS A 248 -3.01 11.09 24.95
C HIS A 248 -2.22 10.56 23.75
N GLY A 249 -1.71 9.34 23.82
CA GLY A 249 -0.92 8.75 22.75
C GLY A 249 -1.78 8.16 21.62
N THR A 250 -1.34 7.06 21.09
CA THR A 250 -2.03 6.35 19.99
C THR A 250 -3.05 5.34 20.50
N ILE A 251 -4.00 4.99 19.64
CA ILE A 251 -4.91 3.85 19.84
C ILE A 251 -4.96 2.97 18.58
N PHE A 252 -4.97 1.66 18.79
CA PHE A 252 -5.08 0.63 17.75
C PHE A 252 -6.28 -0.28 17.93
N ASP A 253 -6.82 -0.37 19.16
CA ASP A 253 -7.93 -1.24 19.50
C ASP A 253 -9.12 -0.39 19.91
N LEU A 254 -10.11 -0.35 19.03
CA LEU A 254 -11.26 0.54 19.15
C LEU A 254 -12.44 -0.15 19.87
N GLY A 255 -12.24 -1.37 20.44
CA GLY A 255 -13.28 -2.06 21.19
C GLY A 255 -14.55 -2.34 20.38
N GLY A 256 -14.42 -2.55 19.07
CA GLY A 256 -15.53 -2.78 18.14
C GLY A 256 -16.20 -1.51 17.59
N ALA A 257 -15.78 -0.32 18.00
CA ALA A 257 -16.18 0.93 17.35
C ALA A 257 -15.37 1.15 16.08
N THR A 258 -15.88 1.99 15.16
CA THR A 258 -15.14 2.37 13.97
C THR A 258 -14.29 3.62 14.23
N TRP A 259 -13.22 3.79 13.48
CA TRP A 259 -12.29 4.93 13.65
C TRP A 259 -12.99 6.28 13.39
N ASP A 260 -13.90 6.35 12.42
CA ASP A 260 -14.68 7.55 12.09
C ASP A 260 -15.60 7.96 13.25
N ASN A 261 -16.19 7.01 13.98
CA ASN A 261 -16.93 7.28 15.20
C ASN A 261 -16.04 7.84 16.32
N TYR A 262 -14.79 7.37 16.43
CA TYR A 262 -13.83 7.93 17.38
C TYR A 262 -13.52 9.40 17.06
N ILE A 263 -13.31 9.71 15.78
CA ILE A 263 -13.06 11.09 15.31
C ILE A 263 -14.33 11.96 15.53
N ALA A 264 -15.50 11.51 15.09
CA ALA A 264 -16.75 12.28 15.23
C ALA A 264 -17.11 12.58 16.70
N ASN A 265 -16.70 11.74 17.64
CA ASN A 265 -16.92 11.92 19.08
C ASN A 265 -15.70 12.51 19.82
N HIS A 266 -14.70 13.01 19.09
CA HIS A 266 -13.49 13.62 19.61
C HIS A 266 -12.71 12.72 20.61
N LYS A 267 -12.85 11.40 20.52
CA LYS A 267 -12.03 10.43 21.26
C LYS A 267 -10.63 10.31 20.67
N ALA A 268 -10.44 10.78 19.46
CA ALA A 268 -9.17 11.05 18.83
C ALA A 268 -9.32 12.26 17.89
N LEU A 269 -8.23 13.00 17.66
CA LEU A 269 -8.25 14.23 16.85
C LEU A 269 -7.65 14.04 15.46
N SER A 270 -6.97 12.93 15.23
CA SER A 270 -6.35 12.62 13.96
C SER A 270 -6.30 11.11 13.69
N VAL A 271 -6.04 10.76 12.44
CA VAL A 271 -5.97 9.36 12.00
C VAL A 271 -4.93 9.21 10.89
N ILE A 272 -4.14 8.13 10.95
CA ILE A 272 -3.28 7.71 9.84
C ILE A 272 -4.10 6.80 8.93
N GLY A 273 -4.20 7.17 7.67
CA GLY A 273 -4.97 6.43 6.67
C GLY A 273 -4.61 6.85 5.25
N GLY A 274 -5.19 6.20 4.25
CA GLY A 274 -4.98 6.54 2.85
C GLY A 274 -6.15 7.33 2.24
N ALA A 275 -6.04 7.70 0.96
CA ALA A 275 -7.06 8.50 0.26
C ALA A 275 -8.46 7.87 0.29
N TRP A 276 -8.56 6.55 0.40
CA TRP A 276 -9.84 5.83 0.55
C TRP A 276 -10.61 6.15 1.83
N HIS A 277 -9.98 6.78 2.83
CA HIS A 277 -10.64 7.24 4.06
C HIS A 277 -11.18 8.67 3.97
N PHE A 278 -10.88 9.41 2.89
CA PHE A 278 -11.21 10.83 2.77
C PHE A 278 -12.68 11.14 3.01
N ASN A 279 -13.57 10.41 2.33
CA ASN A 279 -15.02 10.66 2.46
C ASN A 279 -15.55 10.36 3.86
N ALA A 280 -15.03 9.34 4.53
CA ALA A 280 -15.44 9.00 5.90
C ALA A 280 -14.90 10.03 6.91
N PHE A 281 -13.65 10.50 6.75
CA PHE A 281 -13.10 11.54 7.60
C PHE A 281 -13.84 12.87 7.41
N LYS A 282 -14.10 13.26 6.14
CA LYS A 282 -14.90 14.44 5.79
C LYS A 282 -16.30 14.39 6.42
N ALA A 283 -16.95 13.23 6.40
CA ALA A 283 -18.26 13.06 7.03
C ALA A 283 -18.20 13.19 8.57
N ALA A 284 -17.09 12.78 9.20
CA ALA A 284 -16.93 12.85 10.65
C ALA A 284 -16.66 14.27 11.18
N VAL A 285 -15.93 15.12 10.43
CA VAL A 285 -15.50 16.44 10.92
C VAL A 285 -16.12 17.63 10.19
N GLY A 286 -16.72 17.43 9.01
CA GLY A 286 -17.13 18.49 8.06
C GLY A 286 -16.00 18.81 7.09
N GLU A 287 -16.33 19.07 5.82
CA GLU A 287 -15.35 19.26 4.75
C GLU A 287 -14.37 20.41 5.02
N GLU A 288 -14.88 21.50 5.57
CA GLU A 288 -14.12 22.72 5.92
C GLU A 288 -13.09 22.49 7.04
N ASN A 289 -13.24 21.41 7.81
CA ASN A 289 -12.39 21.09 8.95
C ASN A 289 -11.39 19.97 8.66
N VAL A 290 -11.33 19.50 7.41
CA VAL A 290 -10.38 18.46 7.01
C VAL A 290 -9.00 19.06 6.78
N GLY A 291 -8.02 18.68 7.61
CA GLY A 291 -6.59 18.89 7.37
C GLY A 291 -5.90 17.57 7.02
N CYS A 292 -4.90 17.64 6.14
CA CYS A 292 -4.05 16.50 5.82
C CYS A 292 -2.59 16.92 5.84
N ALA A 293 -1.72 15.99 6.28
CA ALA A 293 -0.27 16.18 6.31
C ALA A 293 0.43 14.86 5.97
N VAL A 294 1.69 14.92 5.56
CA VAL A 294 2.56 13.74 5.53
C VAL A 294 2.59 13.10 6.92
N ILE A 295 2.90 11.80 7.00
CA ILE A 295 3.05 11.14 8.31
C ILE A 295 4.03 11.95 9.18
N PRO A 296 3.65 12.27 10.43
CA PRO A 296 4.43 13.15 11.30
C PRO A 296 5.82 12.61 11.64
N THR A 297 6.70 13.48 12.05
CA THR A 297 7.96 13.10 12.70
C THR A 297 7.72 12.71 14.15
N PHE A 298 8.68 11.96 14.71
CA PHE A 298 8.77 11.68 16.15
C PHE A 298 10.23 11.70 16.60
N THR A 299 10.43 12.00 17.88
CA THR A 299 11.75 12.12 18.46
C THR A 299 11.98 11.00 19.46
N LEU A 300 13.10 10.27 19.32
CA LEU A 300 13.50 9.26 20.29
C LEU A 300 13.94 9.95 21.58
N THR A 301 13.39 9.52 22.70
CA THR A 301 13.79 9.97 24.04
C THR A 301 14.85 9.06 24.66
N SER A 302 15.40 9.46 25.80
CA SER A 302 16.32 8.62 26.57
C SER A 302 15.70 7.28 26.95
N ALA A 303 14.39 7.23 27.23
CA ALA A 303 13.67 5.99 27.56
C ALA A 303 13.57 5.05 26.36
N ASP A 304 13.46 5.59 25.14
CA ASP A 304 13.33 4.81 23.92
C ASP A 304 14.66 4.13 23.51
N VAL A 305 15.79 4.71 23.89
CA VAL A 305 17.14 4.20 23.55
C VAL A 305 17.82 3.45 24.71
N GLU A 306 17.27 3.51 25.92
CA GLU A 306 17.82 2.88 27.10
C GLU A 306 17.97 1.35 26.91
N GLY A 307 19.14 0.82 27.26
CA GLY A 307 19.47 -0.61 27.17
C GLY A 307 19.76 -1.12 25.76
N ILE A 308 19.71 -0.27 24.74
CA ILE A 308 20.05 -0.66 23.36
C ILE A 308 21.55 -0.36 23.15
N GLY A 309 22.36 -1.41 23.23
CA GLY A 309 23.80 -1.34 22.95
C GLY A 309 24.10 -1.50 21.46
N GLN A 310 25.33 -1.14 21.08
CA GLN A 310 25.86 -1.41 19.76
C GLN A 310 25.88 -2.92 19.48
N VAL A 311 25.51 -3.34 18.26
CA VAL A 311 25.52 -4.74 17.81
C VAL A 311 26.41 -4.87 16.58
N THR A 312 27.24 -5.93 16.52
CA THR A 312 27.95 -6.30 15.32
C THR A 312 27.29 -7.54 14.72
N TYR A 313 26.83 -7.44 13.48
CA TYR A 313 26.23 -8.57 12.78
C TYR A 313 27.31 -9.58 12.41
N PRO A 314 27.03 -10.89 12.50
CA PRO A 314 27.96 -11.91 12.04
C PRO A 314 28.16 -11.81 10.52
N ASP A 315 29.31 -12.29 10.05
CA ASP A 315 29.56 -12.49 8.62
C ASP A 315 28.89 -13.81 8.16
N ASP A 316 27.56 -13.79 8.11
CA ASP A 316 26.72 -14.94 7.79
C ASP A 316 26.06 -14.76 6.42
N GLN A 317 26.15 -15.80 5.58
CA GLN A 317 25.54 -15.85 4.25
C GLN A 317 23.99 -15.76 4.30
N GLY A 318 23.39 -16.01 5.45
CA GLY A 318 21.95 -15.80 5.69
C GLY A 318 21.56 -14.33 5.86
N LEU A 319 22.55 -13.43 6.08
CA LEU A 319 22.33 -11.99 6.17
C LEU A 319 22.52 -11.31 4.81
N PRO A 320 21.79 -10.21 4.53
CA PRO A 320 22.09 -9.33 3.41
C PRO A 320 23.56 -8.90 3.42
N GLU A 321 24.19 -8.82 2.25
CA GLU A 321 25.62 -8.50 2.12
C GLU A 321 25.99 -7.19 2.82
N GLU A 322 25.09 -6.21 2.79
CA GLU A 322 25.28 -4.90 3.38
C GLU A 322 25.31 -4.92 4.91
N LEU A 323 24.85 -6.00 5.53
CA LEU A 323 24.86 -6.18 6.98
C LEU A 323 26.00 -7.06 7.49
N ARG A 324 26.51 -7.94 6.65
CA ARG A 324 27.53 -8.91 7.04
C ARG A 324 28.74 -8.21 7.61
N GLY A 325 29.13 -8.60 8.82
CA GLY A 325 30.25 -8.04 9.52
C GLY A 325 30.13 -6.57 9.91
N LYS A 326 29.01 -5.91 9.64
CA LYS A 326 28.82 -4.49 9.98
C LYS A 326 28.36 -4.29 11.40
N THR A 327 28.72 -3.12 11.92
CA THR A 327 28.31 -2.67 13.23
C THR A 327 27.11 -1.74 13.11
N ASP A 328 26.06 -2.04 13.86
CA ASP A 328 24.87 -1.24 14.04
C ASP A 328 25.03 -0.42 15.34
N PRO A 329 25.15 0.91 15.28
CA PRO A 329 25.40 1.73 16.44
C PRO A 329 24.20 1.73 17.38
N ALA A 330 24.44 2.04 18.65
CA ALA A 330 23.35 2.34 19.58
C ALA A 330 22.60 3.60 19.11
N PRO A 331 21.26 3.60 19.13
CA PRO A 331 20.48 4.78 18.78
C PRO A 331 20.67 5.89 19.81
N THR A 332 20.53 7.13 19.38
CA THR A 332 20.77 8.31 20.22
C THR A 332 19.46 9.01 20.56
N ALA A 333 19.30 9.40 21.81
CA ALA A 333 18.19 10.29 22.21
C ALA A 333 18.30 11.63 21.47
N GLY A 334 17.17 12.17 21.05
CA GLY A 334 17.10 13.37 20.20
C GLY A 334 17.11 13.06 18.70
N THR A 335 17.30 11.82 18.29
CA THR A 335 17.15 11.41 16.87
C THR A 335 15.70 11.65 16.44
N VAL A 336 15.53 12.40 15.35
CA VAL A 336 14.23 12.67 14.74
C VAL A 336 14.00 11.70 13.59
N LEU A 337 12.92 10.96 13.67
CA LEU A 337 12.49 10.00 12.68
C LEU A 337 11.16 10.45 12.05
N ARG A 338 10.90 10.03 10.82
CA ARG A 338 9.60 10.19 10.16
C ARG A 338 9.07 8.83 9.76
N GLY A 339 7.80 8.59 10.04
CA GLY A 339 7.12 7.40 9.55
C GLY A 339 7.06 7.39 8.03
N GLY A 340 7.28 6.22 7.43
CA GLY A 340 7.12 5.97 6.00
C GLY A 340 5.76 5.36 5.66
N SER A 341 5.55 5.07 4.40
CA SER A 341 4.37 4.34 3.92
C SER A 341 4.77 3.36 2.84
N PHE A 342 4.09 2.23 2.76
CA PHE A 342 4.04 1.55 1.48
C PHE A 342 3.39 2.47 0.44
N VAL A 343 4.01 2.57 -0.74
CA VAL A 343 3.40 3.19 -1.91
C VAL A 343 2.71 2.09 -2.67
N ASP A 344 1.41 2.26 -2.83
CA ASP A 344 0.52 1.33 -3.51
C ASP A 344 -0.03 1.97 -4.79
N CYS A 345 -0.50 1.13 -5.71
CA CYS A 345 -1.32 1.60 -6.83
C CYS A 345 -2.52 0.68 -7.03
N LYS A 346 -3.65 1.29 -7.39
CA LYS A 346 -4.74 0.54 -8.00
C LYS A 346 -4.49 0.45 -9.49
N CYS A 347 -4.79 -0.72 -10.04
CA CYS A 347 -4.49 -1.07 -11.41
C CYS A 347 -5.73 -1.64 -12.10
N PHE A 348 -5.83 -1.37 -13.41
CA PHE A 348 -6.65 -2.22 -14.28
C PHE A 348 -5.89 -3.50 -14.60
N VAL A 349 -6.58 -4.63 -14.56
CA VAL A 349 -6.11 -5.92 -15.04
C VAL A 349 -7.09 -6.51 -16.03
N VAL A 350 -6.60 -7.25 -17.02
CA VAL A 350 -7.41 -7.92 -18.03
C VAL A 350 -7.77 -9.32 -17.54
N ASN A 351 -9.06 -9.65 -17.52
CA ASN A 351 -9.52 -10.97 -17.15
C ASN A 351 -9.19 -12.00 -18.24
N MET A 352 -8.35 -12.99 -17.91
CA MET A 352 -7.91 -14.02 -18.84
C MET A 352 -9.09 -14.80 -19.43
N ALA A 353 -10.08 -15.20 -18.64
CA ALA A 353 -11.25 -15.96 -19.12
C ALA A 353 -12.07 -15.21 -20.17
N SER A 354 -12.05 -13.89 -20.11
CA SER A 354 -12.79 -13.02 -21.03
C SER A 354 -12.15 -12.94 -22.42
N VAL A 355 -10.81 -13.01 -22.50
CA VAL A 355 -10.03 -12.73 -23.70
C VAL A 355 -9.37 -13.96 -24.31
N ALA A 356 -9.31 -15.08 -23.60
CA ALA A 356 -8.74 -16.33 -24.11
C ALA A 356 -9.40 -16.73 -25.43
N GLY A 357 -8.59 -16.92 -26.49
CA GLY A 357 -9.07 -17.23 -27.84
C GLY A 357 -9.79 -16.10 -28.58
N LYS A 358 -9.74 -14.85 -28.08
CA LYS A 358 -10.46 -13.68 -28.64
C LYS A 358 -9.52 -12.49 -28.85
N PRO A 359 -8.55 -12.56 -29.78
CA PRO A 359 -7.54 -11.50 -29.94
C PRO A 359 -8.15 -10.12 -30.25
N GLU A 360 -9.21 -10.06 -31.08
CA GLU A 360 -9.89 -8.79 -31.39
C GLU A 360 -10.50 -8.14 -30.14
N LYS A 361 -11.08 -8.93 -29.23
CA LYS A 361 -11.63 -8.43 -27.97
C LYS A 361 -10.52 -7.95 -27.05
N TYR A 362 -9.41 -8.69 -27.00
CA TYR A 362 -8.25 -8.32 -26.19
C TYR A 362 -7.66 -6.98 -26.66
N THR A 363 -7.40 -6.81 -27.98
CA THR A 363 -6.91 -5.54 -28.54
C THR A 363 -7.88 -4.39 -28.29
N ALA A 364 -9.20 -4.63 -28.49
CA ALA A 364 -10.20 -3.62 -28.20
C ALA A 364 -10.21 -3.20 -26.73
N LEU A 365 -10.01 -4.15 -25.82
CA LEU A 365 -9.93 -3.87 -24.38
C LEU A 365 -8.66 -3.08 -24.03
N CYS A 366 -7.50 -3.46 -24.57
CA CYS A 366 -6.24 -2.73 -24.38
C CYS A 366 -6.36 -1.27 -24.87
N LYS A 367 -7.00 -1.05 -26.03
CA LYS A 367 -7.27 0.29 -26.55
C LYS A 367 -8.09 1.15 -25.58
N VAL A 368 -9.14 0.57 -24.99
CA VAL A 368 -9.97 1.27 -23.99
C VAL A 368 -9.17 1.53 -22.71
N LEU A 369 -8.43 0.54 -22.22
CA LEU A 369 -7.65 0.67 -20.98
C LEU A 369 -6.51 1.69 -21.13
N LYS A 370 -5.87 1.76 -22.30
CA LYS A 370 -4.90 2.80 -22.64
C LYS A 370 -5.52 4.20 -22.52
N TYR A 371 -6.73 4.37 -23.01
CA TYR A 371 -7.44 5.64 -22.89
C TYR A 371 -7.83 5.94 -21.45
N PHE A 372 -8.31 4.94 -20.70
CA PHE A 372 -8.74 5.08 -19.32
C PHE A 372 -7.61 5.38 -18.33
N SER A 373 -6.38 5.00 -18.68
CA SER A 373 -5.19 5.20 -17.84
C SER A 373 -4.28 6.33 -18.32
N ASN A 374 -4.64 7.06 -19.38
CA ASN A 374 -3.85 8.21 -19.82
C ASN A 374 -3.93 9.36 -18.80
N LYS A 375 -2.98 10.30 -18.87
CA LYS A 375 -2.89 11.43 -17.93
C LYS A 375 -4.18 12.26 -17.85
N SER A 376 -4.86 12.48 -18.98
CA SER A 376 -6.11 13.25 -19.01
C SER A 376 -7.24 12.56 -18.28
N ALA A 377 -7.40 11.24 -18.46
CA ALA A 377 -8.39 10.44 -17.76
C ALA A 377 -8.11 10.36 -16.27
N GLN A 378 -6.86 10.17 -15.87
CA GLN A 378 -6.45 10.17 -14.46
C GLN A 378 -6.68 11.54 -13.80
N ASN A 379 -6.36 12.64 -14.49
CA ASN A 379 -6.60 14.00 -13.99
C ASN A 379 -8.10 14.30 -13.83
N LEU A 380 -8.94 13.84 -14.76
CA LEU A 380 -10.39 13.96 -14.63
C LEU A 380 -10.91 13.10 -13.47
N SER A 381 -10.40 11.88 -13.33
CA SER A 381 -10.73 10.98 -12.21
C SER A 381 -10.33 11.59 -10.86
N PHE A 382 -9.22 12.31 -10.79
CA PHE A 382 -8.84 13.05 -9.59
C PHE A 382 -9.84 14.19 -9.29
N LYS A 383 -10.18 15.01 -10.26
CA LYS A 383 -11.07 16.14 -10.05
C LYS A 383 -12.50 15.73 -9.64
N GLU A 384 -13.01 14.61 -10.14
CA GLU A 384 -14.39 14.19 -9.93
C GLU A 384 -14.56 13.07 -8.88
N ALA A 385 -13.56 12.20 -8.70
CA ALA A 385 -13.62 11.07 -7.77
C ALA A 385 -12.48 11.04 -6.74
N TYR A 386 -11.64 12.07 -6.71
CA TYR A 386 -10.51 12.25 -5.77
C TYR A 386 -9.44 11.16 -5.85
N ASN A 387 -9.35 10.49 -6.98
CA ASN A 387 -8.36 9.45 -7.25
C ASN A 387 -7.01 10.10 -7.60
N VAL A 388 -6.05 10.08 -6.69
CA VAL A 388 -4.71 10.67 -6.95
C VAL A 388 -4.03 9.92 -8.08
N PRO A 389 -3.59 10.59 -9.15
CA PRO A 389 -3.05 9.93 -10.33
C PRO A 389 -1.75 9.16 -10.05
N ALA A 390 -1.53 8.07 -10.80
CA ALA A 390 -0.35 7.21 -10.64
C ALA A 390 0.79 7.49 -11.64
N TYR A 391 0.60 8.40 -12.61
CA TYR A 391 1.62 8.69 -13.61
C TYR A 391 2.76 9.56 -13.06
N ASN A 392 3.94 9.46 -13.68
CA ASN A 392 5.11 10.30 -13.38
C ASN A 392 4.80 11.78 -13.60
N GLY A 393 5.11 12.64 -12.60
CA GLY A 393 4.80 14.07 -12.64
C GLY A 393 3.37 14.40 -12.19
N SER A 394 2.65 13.45 -11.59
CA SER A 394 1.32 13.73 -11.00
C SER A 394 1.38 14.70 -9.82
N ASP A 395 2.46 14.71 -9.07
CA ASP A 395 2.74 15.67 -8.00
C ASP A 395 2.92 17.09 -8.54
N GLU A 396 3.61 17.25 -9.67
CA GLU A 396 3.75 18.53 -10.38
C GLU A 396 2.37 19.03 -10.85
N TYR A 397 1.55 18.15 -11.43
CA TYR A 397 0.19 18.50 -11.82
C TYR A 397 -0.64 18.95 -10.61
N ILE A 398 -0.63 18.18 -9.49
CA ILE A 398 -1.36 18.53 -8.26
C ILE A 398 -0.88 19.87 -7.69
N ALA A 399 0.41 20.17 -7.80
CA ALA A 399 0.97 21.45 -7.35
C ALA A 399 0.44 22.65 -8.13
N THR A 400 -0.01 22.47 -9.38
CA THR A 400 -0.62 23.55 -10.19
C THR A 400 -2.07 23.84 -9.86
N LEU A 401 -2.76 22.93 -9.16
CA LEU A 401 -4.19 23.07 -8.86
C LEU A 401 -4.45 24.07 -7.73
N THR A 402 -5.58 24.74 -7.84
CA THR A 402 -6.09 25.74 -6.90
C THR A 402 -7.45 25.33 -6.34
N THR A 403 -7.97 26.12 -5.42
CA THR A 403 -9.32 25.91 -4.88
C THR A 403 -10.45 26.16 -5.88
N ASP A 404 -10.13 26.73 -7.06
CA ASP A 404 -11.08 26.83 -8.17
C ASP A 404 -11.23 25.52 -8.94
N ASP A 405 -10.21 24.62 -8.85
CA ASP A 405 -10.21 23.33 -9.52
C ASP A 405 -10.87 22.23 -8.70
N VAL A 406 -10.53 22.17 -7.39
CA VAL A 406 -11.06 21.20 -6.42
C VAL A 406 -11.12 21.85 -5.04
N SER A 407 -11.88 21.27 -4.09
CA SER A 407 -11.97 21.84 -2.74
C SER A 407 -10.61 21.87 -2.01
N ALA A 408 -10.48 22.77 -1.03
CA ALA A 408 -9.26 22.91 -0.22
C ALA A 408 -8.90 21.59 0.50
N SER A 409 -9.90 20.84 0.95
CA SER A 409 -9.73 19.55 1.61
C SER A 409 -9.16 18.49 0.66
N VAL A 410 -9.63 18.43 -0.59
CA VAL A 410 -9.11 17.54 -1.65
C VAL A 410 -7.67 17.90 -2.01
N LEU A 411 -7.35 19.20 -2.14
CA LEU A 411 -5.97 19.65 -2.36
C LEU A 411 -5.06 19.27 -1.18
N SER A 412 -5.55 19.42 0.05
CA SER A 412 -4.81 19.04 1.25
C SER A 412 -4.49 17.55 1.25
N MET A 413 -5.48 16.71 0.94
CA MET A 413 -5.33 15.26 0.82
C MET A 413 -4.30 14.88 -0.27
N ALA A 414 -4.46 15.42 -1.48
CA ALA A 414 -3.58 15.10 -2.59
C ALA A 414 -2.12 15.51 -2.33
N LYS A 415 -1.90 16.71 -1.77
CA LYS A 415 -0.57 17.20 -1.37
C LYS A 415 0.05 16.36 -0.25
N ALA A 416 -0.75 15.91 0.71
CA ALA A 416 -0.26 15.01 1.76
C ALA A 416 0.17 13.67 1.18
N GLN A 417 -0.63 13.08 0.31
CA GLN A 417 -0.30 11.80 -0.33
C GLN A 417 0.93 11.90 -1.24
N THR A 418 1.00 12.88 -2.13
CA THR A 418 2.18 13.07 -3.00
C THR A 418 3.42 13.47 -2.20
N GLY A 419 3.24 14.22 -1.11
CA GLY A 419 4.29 14.54 -0.15
C GLY A 419 4.90 13.33 0.56
N MET A 420 4.23 12.16 0.53
CA MET A 420 4.76 10.89 1.02
C MET A 420 5.70 10.19 0.03
N THR A 421 5.77 10.61 -1.23
CA THR A 421 6.64 9.99 -2.25
C THR A 421 8.10 9.84 -1.80
N PRO A 422 8.77 10.84 -1.19
CA PRO A 422 10.15 10.68 -0.69
C PRO A 422 10.27 9.73 0.50
N TYR A 423 9.17 9.40 1.15
CA TYR A 423 9.07 8.50 2.32
C TYR A 423 8.36 7.20 1.97
N GLY A 424 8.09 7.00 0.69
CA GLY A 424 7.42 5.84 0.17
C GLY A 424 8.36 4.65 -0.01
N PHE A 425 7.80 3.46 0.13
CA PHE A 425 8.47 2.19 -0.14
C PHE A 425 7.58 1.38 -1.07
N PRO A 426 8.14 0.82 -2.16
CA PRO A 426 7.36 -0.06 -3.01
C PRO A 426 6.86 -1.23 -2.16
N GLN A 427 5.57 -1.52 -2.30
CA GLN A 427 4.97 -2.63 -1.58
C GLN A 427 5.53 -3.95 -2.12
N PRO A 428 6.06 -4.85 -1.26
CA PRO A 428 6.79 -6.05 -1.69
C PRO A 428 5.94 -7.16 -2.28
N PHE A 429 4.72 -6.93 -2.64
CA PHE A 429 3.71 -7.95 -2.80
C PHE A 429 3.44 -8.39 -4.24
N SER A 430 4.30 -8.03 -5.18
CA SER A 430 4.33 -8.70 -6.49
C SER A 430 4.57 -10.21 -6.38
N ASN A 431 5.26 -10.67 -5.32
CA ASN A 431 5.34 -12.08 -4.97
C ASN A 431 4.12 -12.50 -4.15
N GLY A 432 3.19 -13.25 -4.76
CA GLY A 432 1.96 -13.69 -4.11
C GLY A 432 2.17 -14.55 -2.85
N THR A 433 3.31 -15.21 -2.72
CA THR A 433 3.67 -15.98 -1.52
C THR A 433 4.02 -15.05 -0.35
N LEU A 434 4.84 -14.03 -0.56
CA LEU A 434 5.19 -13.05 0.48
C LEU A 434 3.96 -12.26 0.92
N ASN A 435 3.10 -11.84 -0.01
CA ASN A 435 1.82 -11.23 0.31
C ASN A 435 0.98 -12.15 1.20
N THR A 436 0.82 -13.40 0.80
CA THR A 436 0.05 -14.37 1.57
C THR A 436 0.64 -14.58 2.96
N TYR A 437 1.95 -14.68 3.11
CA TYR A 437 2.58 -14.86 4.41
C TYR A 437 2.43 -13.64 5.30
N TYR A 438 2.58 -12.44 4.75
CA TYR A 438 2.43 -11.21 5.50
C TYR A 438 1.02 -11.06 6.09
N TYR A 439 -0.01 -11.18 5.26
CA TYR A 439 -1.40 -11.00 5.70
C TYR A 439 -1.98 -12.24 6.38
N SER A 440 -1.87 -13.44 5.76
CA SER A 440 -2.54 -14.65 6.28
C SER A 440 -1.85 -15.25 7.49
N LYS A 441 -0.57 -14.95 7.74
CA LYS A 441 0.18 -15.41 8.92
C LYS A 441 0.25 -14.39 10.03
N ASN A 442 -0.50 -13.28 9.88
CA ASN A 442 -0.59 -12.24 10.88
C ASN A 442 0.77 -11.67 11.32
N CYS A 443 1.70 -11.48 10.37
CA CYS A 443 2.99 -10.85 10.69
C CYS A 443 2.84 -9.54 11.47
N PRO A 444 1.90 -8.64 11.10
CA PRO A 444 1.65 -7.42 11.87
C PRO A 444 1.19 -7.66 13.31
N ASP A 445 0.51 -8.79 13.57
CA ASP A 445 0.03 -9.10 14.93
C ASP A 445 1.18 -9.33 15.90
N TYR A 446 2.30 -9.92 15.45
CA TYR A 446 3.51 -10.03 16.28
C TYR A 446 4.00 -8.68 16.75
N TYR A 447 4.04 -7.72 15.84
CA TYR A 447 4.45 -6.34 16.14
C TYR A 447 3.48 -5.66 17.11
N LEU A 448 2.17 -5.81 16.87
CA LEU A 448 1.12 -5.26 17.73
C LEU A 448 1.17 -5.84 19.14
N GLN A 449 1.34 -7.16 19.29
CA GLN A 449 1.48 -7.81 20.61
C GLN A 449 2.74 -7.30 21.32
N CYS A 450 3.82 -7.06 20.60
CA CYS A 450 5.04 -6.47 21.15
C CYS A 450 4.81 -5.04 21.64
N ILE A 451 4.11 -4.20 20.87
CA ILE A 451 3.76 -2.83 21.26
C ILE A 451 2.88 -2.84 22.54
N LYS A 452 1.89 -3.72 22.60
CA LYS A 452 1.01 -3.87 23.77
C LYS A 452 1.68 -4.56 24.97
N LYS A 453 2.92 -5.05 24.83
CA LYS A 453 3.64 -5.84 25.84
C LYS A 453 2.89 -7.10 26.31
N ASN A 454 2.05 -7.66 25.46
CA ASN A 454 1.25 -8.86 25.78
C ASN A 454 2.09 -10.13 25.73
N GLY A 455 2.86 -10.39 26.82
CA GLY A 455 3.71 -11.57 26.96
C GLY A 455 4.98 -11.53 26.10
N SER A 456 5.29 -10.39 25.47
CA SER A 456 6.48 -10.19 24.66
C SER A 456 6.85 -8.70 24.62
N GLY A 457 8.09 -8.37 24.23
CA GLY A 457 8.50 -6.97 24.01
C GLY A 457 8.80 -6.17 25.28
N THR A 458 9.00 -6.82 26.44
CA THR A 458 9.28 -6.13 27.71
C THR A 458 10.75 -5.77 27.91
N THR A 459 11.66 -6.42 27.19
CA THR A 459 13.10 -6.15 27.19
C THR A 459 13.60 -5.94 25.75
N VAL A 460 14.80 -5.39 25.60
CA VAL A 460 15.45 -5.21 24.28
C VAL A 460 15.57 -6.55 23.54
N GLU A 461 15.99 -7.61 24.25
CA GLU A 461 16.13 -8.95 23.70
C GLU A 461 14.79 -9.51 23.24
N SER A 462 13.73 -9.33 24.02
CA SER A 462 12.40 -9.81 23.65
C SER A 462 11.80 -9.03 22.48
N ILE A 463 12.10 -7.73 22.34
CA ILE A 463 11.74 -6.93 21.15
C ILE A 463 12.45 -7.49 19.93
N ARG A 464 13.78 -7.69 19.99
CA ARG A 464 14.57 -8.26 18.89
C ARG A 464 14.04 -9.63 18.46
N LYS A 465 13.72 -10.48 19.43
CA LYS A 465 13.14 -11.80 19.16
C LYS A 465 11.82 -11.68 18.39
N VAL A 466 10.93 -10.78 18.77
CA VAL A 466 9.65 -10.58 18.06
C VAL A 466 9.88 -10.08 16.65
N LEU A 467 10.79 -9.11 16.45
CA LEU A 467 11.12 -8.60 15.12
C LEU A 467 11.72 -9.69 14.23
N PHE A 468 12.57 -10.55 14.78
CA PHE A 468 13.11 -11.73 14.09
C PHE A 468 12.00 -12.73 13.73
N GLU A 469 11.11 -13.09 14.69
CA GLU A 469 10.00 -14.00 14.43
C GLU A 469 9.06 -13.46 13.33
N MET A 470 8.74 -12.17 13.36
CA MET A 470 7.93 -11.52 12.34
C MET A 470 8.57 -11.63 10.96
N GLU A 471 9.85 -11.32 10.86
CA GLU A 471 10.62 -11.42 9.61
C GLU A 471 10.67 -12.86 9.10
N TYR A 472 10.96 -13.82 9.99
CA TYR A 472 11.04 -15.23 9.63
C TYR A 472 9.69 -15.78 9.14
N VAL A 473 8.59 -15.43 9.82
CA VAL A 473 7.24 -15.83 9.40
C VAL A 473 6.91 -15.21 8.04
N TRP A 474 7.29 -13.98 7.81
CA TRP A 474 7.07 -13.33 6.52
C TRP A 474 7.80 -14.05 5.38
N LYS A 475 9.08 -14.43 5.61
CA LYS A 475 9.89 -15.15 4.61
C LYS A 475 9.46 -16.60 4.38
N HIS A 476 9.05 -17.29 5.44
CA HIS A 476 8.89 -18.74 5.43
C HIS A 476 7.46 -19.24 5.69
N GLY A 477 6.53 -18.37 6.03
CA GLY A 477 5.14 -18.71 6.31
C GLY A 477 4.91 -19.50 7.61
N ALA A 478 5.94 -19.68 8.43
CA ALA A 478 5.90 -20.43 9.69
C ALA A 478 6.89 -19.86 10.70
N LYS A 479 6.62 -20.05 11.99
CA LYS A 479 7.56 -19.68 13.05
C LYS A 479 8.91 -20.40 12.90
N PRO A 480 10.03 -19.75 13.30
CA PRO A 480 11.33 -20.39 13.32
C PRO A 480 11.32 -21.57 14.32
N LYS A 481 11.99 -22.66 13.95
CA LYS A 481 12.30 -23.74 14.90
C LYS A 481 13.42 -23.30 15.84
N ALA A 482 13.58 -23.97 16.97
CA ALA A 482 14.54 -23.62 18.00
C ALA A 482 15.97 -23.43 17.45
N GLU A 483 16.41 -24.30 16.54
CA GLU A 483 17.73 -24.25 15.90
C GLU A 483 17.94 -23.09 14.91
N LYS A 484 16.87 -22.32 14.61
CA LYS A 484 16.91 -21.17 13.70
C LYS A 484 17.01 -19.84 14.42
N TYR A 485 16.89 -19.83 15.73
CA TYR A 485 17.13 -18.61 16.49
C TYR A 485 18.64 -18.35 16.56
N PRO A 486 19.07 -17.09 16.39
CA PRO A 486 20.44 -16.70 16.70
C PRO A 486 20.81 -17.06 18.15
N ASP A 487 22.07 -17.43 18.39
CA ASP A 487 22.58 -17.79 19.73
C ASP A 487 22.36 -16.68 20.77
N SER A 488 22.22 -15.44 20.32
CA SER A 488 21.91 -14.26 21.15
C SER A 488 20.46 -14.19 21.63
N TYR A 489 19.55 -15.04 21.10
CA TYR A 489 18.16 -15.07 21.55
C TYR A 489 17.92 -16.29 22.45
N PRO A 490 17.39 -16.11 23.67
CA PRO A 490 17.09 -17.23 24.54
C PRO A 490 16.11 -18.18 23.85
N ALA A 491 16.42 -19.47 23.85
CA ALA A 491 15.49 -20.52 23.44
C ALA A 491 14.16 -20.36 24.19
N GLU A 492 13.02 -20.53 23.49
CA GLU A 492 11.73 -20.52 24.16
C GLU A 492 11.75 -21.52 25.31
N THR A 493 11.70 -21.04 26.53
CA THR A 493 11.19 -21.83 27.61
C THR A 493 9.74 -22.14 27.27
N THR A 494 9.41 -23.42 27.17
CA THR A 494 8.10 -23.95 26.81
C THR A 494 7.08 -23.66 27.91
N GLU A 495 6.82 -22.39 28.18
CA GLU A 495 5.63 -21.99 28.92
C GLU A 495 4.45 -21.93 27.96
N LYS A 496 3.61 -22.95 28.07
CA LYS A 496 2.37 -23.01 27.31
C LYS A 496 1.58 -21.75 27.55
N ARG A 497 1.42 -20.95 26.48
CA ARG A 497 0.40 -19.90 26.46
C ARG A 497 -0.96 -20.58 26.61
N LYS A 498 -1.63 -20.36 27.76
CA LYS A 498 -3.03 -20.65 27.97
C LYS A 498 -3.90 -19.60 27.27
#